data_c25a09d036b01e54f6b595a1cf9d5b8e
#
_entry.id   c25a09d036b01e54f6b595a1cf9d5b8e
#
_cell.length_a   1.000
_cell.length_b   1.000
_cell.length_c   1.000
_cell.angle_alpha   90.00
_cell.angle_beta   90.00
_cell.angle_gamma   90.00
#
_symmetry.space_group_name_H-M   'P 1'
#
loop_
_entity.id
_entity.type
_entity.pdbx_description
1 polymer ?
#
loop_
_entity_poly.entity_id
_entity_poly.type
_entity_poly.pdbx_seq_one_letter_code
_entity_poly.pdbx_strand_id
1 'polypeptide(L)'
;MENLREVVRAFYTDCLTVNKHADAGAIMNRLLADNFQSIGSADTKGKAQLTGQVQFFWKLIPDLKWEVQEMLQDGNKVVVRSIASGSPKGDFMGLNLDGSKSFKIMTIDIHTAEQNQIKQVHHLEDWATAIKQLKG
;
A
#
# COMPACT_ATOMS: atom_id res chain seq x y z
N MET A 1 -23.28 -9.90 -7.29
CA MET A 1 -22.15 -9.73 -8.23
C MET A 1 -20.99 -9.08 -7.50
N GLU A 2 -19.82 -9.61 -7.68
CA GLU A 2 -18.61 -9.04 -7.06
C GLU A 2 -18.27 -7.69 -7.67
N ASN A 3 -17.80 -6.77 -6.83
CA ASN A 3 -17.25 -5.51 -7.30
C ASN A 3 -15.76 -5.47 -6.94
N LEU A 4 -14.94 -6.06 -7.79
CA LEU A 4 -13.50 -6.19 -7.52
C LEU A 4 -12.79 -4.85 -7.50
N ARG A 5 -13.27 -3.87 -8.25
CA ARG A 5 -12.69 -2.53 -8.25
C ARG A 5 -12.86 -1.86 -6.89
N GLU A 6 -14.01 -2.03 -6.24
CA GLU A 6 -14.25 -1.44 -4.92
C GLU A 6 -13.42 -2.13 -3.83
N VAL A 7 -13.27 -3.45 -3.91
CA VAL A 7 -12.41 -4.20 -2.99
C VAL A 7 -10.97 -3.71 -3.08
N VAL A 8 -10.46 -3.58 -4.30
CA VAL A 8 -9.09 -3.10 -4.54
C VAL A 8 -8.96 -1.63 -4.11
N ARG A 9 -9.95 -0.79 -4.42
CA ARG A 9 -9.93 0.62 -4.01
C ARG A 9 -9.83 0.77 -2.50
N ALA A 10 -10.57 -0.05 -1.75
CA ALA A 10 -10.56 -0.01 -0.29
C ALA A 10 -9.17 -0.30 0.29
N PHE A 11 -8.37 -1.11 -0.38
CA PHE A 11 -7.00 -1.36 0.03
C PHE A 11 -6.19 -0.04 0.09
N TYR A 12 -6.38 0.83 -0.89
CA TYR A 12 -5.68 2.13 -0.95
C TYR A 12 -6.29 3.16 0.00
N THR A 13 -7.61 3.28 0.02
CA THR A 13 -8.27 4.33 0.81
C THR A 13 -8.30 4.02 2.30
N ASP A 14 -8.33 2.73 2.67
CA ASP A 14 -8.56 2.32 4.06
C ASP A 14 -7.34 1.65 4.71
N CYS A 15 -6.38 1.16 3.92
CA CYS A 15 -5.20 0.46 4.46
C CYS A 15 -3.90 1.21 4.18
N LEU A 16 -3.72 1.74 2.98
CA LEU A 16 -2.49 2.45 2.60
C LEU A 16 -2.58 3.96 2.85
N THR A 17 -3.69 4.43 3.40
CA THR A 17 -3.88 5.81 3.82
C THR A 17 -4.23 5.79 5.30
N VAL A 18 -3.50 6.56 6.10
CA VAL A 18 -3.69 6.58 7.55
C VAL A 18 -5.03 7.22 7.92
N ASN A 19 -5.77 6.55 8.77
CA ASN A 19 -7.00 7.07 9.37
C ASN A 19 -6.98 6.74 10.86
N LYS A 20 -6.85 7.76 11.70
CA LYS A 20 -6.70 7.62 13.16
C LYS A 20 -7.87 6.88 13.81
N HIS A 21 -9.03 6.86 13.17
CA HIS A 21 -10.25 6.26 13.71
C HIS A 21 -10.50 4.85 13.18
N ALA A 22 -9.58 4.31 12.38
CA ALA A 22 -9.73 2.98 11.77
C ALA A 22 -8.67 2.02 12.30
N ASP A 23 -8.95 0.72 12.15
CA ASP A 23 -8.03 -0.37 12.50
C ASP A 23 -7.58 -1.01 11.19
N ALA A 24 -6.37 -0.67 10.75
CA ALA A 24 -5.81 -1.19 9.50
C ALA A 24 -5.74 -2.71 9.50
N GLY A 25 -5.37 -3.30 10.65
CA GLY A 25 -5.27 -4.76 10.76
C GLY A 25 -6.59 -5.47 10.53
N ALA A 26 -7.67 -4.94 11.10
CA ALA A 26 -9.01 -5.51 10.93
C ALA A 26 -9.48 -5.39 9.48
N ILE A 27 -9.22 -4.24 8.86
CA ILE A 27 -9.63 -4.00 7.47
C ILE A 27 -8.86 -4.93 6.54
N MET A 28 -7.54 -5.05 6.72
CA MET A 28 -6.72 -5.94 5.90
C MET A 28 -7.11 -7.40 6.08
N ASN A 29 -7.48 -7.80 7.30
CA ASN A 29 -7.95 -9.16 7.53
C ASN A 29 -9.19 -9.49 6.71
N ARG A 30 -10.07 -8.52 6.51
CA ARG A 30 -11.28 -8.68 5.71
C ARG A 30 -10.99 -8.66 4.20
N LEU A 31 -10.12 -7.74 3.76
CA LEU A 31 -9.87 -7.54 2.33
C LEU A 31 -8.94 -8.56 1.71
N LEU A 32 -8.01 -9.11 2.48
CA LEU A 32 -7.00 -10.04 1.95
C LEU A 32 -7.40 -11.49 2.18
N ALA A 33 -7.23 -12.32 1.17
CA ALA A 33 -7.43 -13.75 1.29
C ALA A 33 -6.42 -14.37 2.25
N ASP A 34 -6.76 -15.51 2.85
CA ASP A 34 -5.86 -16.18 3.79
C ASP A 34 -4.53 -16.57 3.16
N ASN A 35 -4.54 -16.91 1.87
CA ASN A 35 -3.33 -17.27 1.12
C ASN A 35 -2.76 -16.10 0.30
N PHE A 36 -3.11 -14.88 0.68
CA PHE A 36 -2.66 -13.67 -0.01
C PHE A 36 -1.13 -13.60 -0.11
N GLN A 37 -0.65 -13.10 -1.24
CA GLN A 37 0.77 -12.84 -1.48
C GLN A 37 0.97 -11.45 -2.06
N SER A 38 1.92 -10.71 -1.48
CA SER A 38 2.38 -9.43 -1.99
C SER A 38 3.77 -9.65 -2.60
N ILE A 39 3.89 -9.50 -3.90
CA ILE A 39 5.08 -9.87 -4.66
C ILE A 39 5.77 -8.61 -5.18
N GLY A 40 6.99 -8.38 -4.72
CA GLY A 40 7.86 -7.31 -5.20
C GLY A 40 9.05 -7.88 -5.95
N SER A 41 9.99 -6.98 -6.32
CA SER A 41 11.19 -7.39 -7.03
C SER A 41 12.12 -8.25 -6.18
N ALA A 42 12.19 -7.97 -4.88
CA ALA A 42 13.16 -8.59 -3.98
C ALA A 42 12.55 -9.67 -3.09
N ASP A 43 11.28 -9.56 -2.74
CA ASP A 43 10.68 -10.46 -1.77
C ASP A 43 9.19 -10.68 -2.02
N THR A 44 8.65 -11.67 -1.30
CA THR A 44 7.21 -11.96 -1.26
C THR A 44 6.78 -11.98 0.19
N LYS A 45 5.68 -11.30 0.48
CA LYS A 45 5.11 -11.26 1.83
C LYS A 45 3.73 -11.90 1.84
N GLY A 46 3.46 -12.68 2.88
CA GLY A 46 2.13 -13.20 3.12
C GLY A 46 1.23 -12.17 3.80
N LYS A 47 -0.01 -12.57 4.07
CA LYS A 47 -1.02 -11.69 4.68
C LYS A 47 -0.56 -11.09 6.00
N ALA A 48 -0.08 -11.90 6.93
CA ALA A 48 0.34 -11.44 8.25
C ALA A 48 1.53 -10.47 8.17
N GLN A 49 2.49 -10.77 7.29
CA GLN A 49 3.68 -9.94 7.11
C GLN A 49 3.31 -8.56 6.56
N LEU A 50 2.46 -8.52 5.53
CA LEU A 50 2.06 -7.25 4.94
C LEU A 50 1.20 -6.44 5.93
N THR A 51 0.31 -7.09 6.65
CA THR A 51 -0.52 -6.42 7.66
C THR A 51 0.36 -5.76 8.72
N GLY A 52 1.36 -6.46 9.21
CA GLY A 52 2.31 -5.90 10.19
C GLY A 52 3.11 -4.74 9.63
N GLN A 53 3.53 -4.82 8.36
CA GLN A 53 4.25 -3.74 7.71
C GLN A 53 3.38 -2.48 7.57
N VAL A 54 2.13 -2.64 7.18
CA VAL A 54 1.21 -1.51 7.04
C VAL A 54 0.95 -0.86 8.41
N GLN A 55 0.73 -1.66 9.44
CA GLN A 55 0.54 -1.14 10.80
C GLN A 55 1.77 -0.35 11.27
N PHE A 56 2.97 -0.85 10.95
CA PHE A 56 4.21 -0.15 11.27
C PHE A 56 4.31 1.18 10.51
N PHE A 57 3.95 1.18 9.22
CA PHE A 57 3.97 2.40 8.40
C PHE A 57 3.00 3.46 8.92
N TRP A 58 1.85 3.05 9.47
CA TRP A 58 0.91 4.00 10.07
C TRP A 58 1.52 4.76 11.25
N LYS A 59 2.41 4.09 12.00
CA LYS A 59 3.12 4.74 13.11
C LYS A 59 4.27 5.59 12.63
N LEU A 60 5.03 5.08 11.66
CA LEU A 60 6.23 5.75 11.13
C LEU A 60 5.88 6.96 10.28
N ILE A 61 4.80 6.88 9.52
CA ILE A 61 4.39 7.91 8.56
C ILE A 61 2.96 8.33 8.86
N PRO A 62 2.76 9.22 9.86
CA PRO A 62 1.40 9.57 10.32
C PRO A 62 0.52 10.22 9.26
N ASP A 63 1.12 10.81 8.23
CA ASP A 63 0.42 11.44 7.12
C ASP A 63 0.47 10.60 5.83
N LEU A 64 0.75 9.31 5.94
CA LEU A 64 0.79 8.41 4.79
C LEU A 64 -0.52 8.47 4.01
N LYS A 65 -0.40 8.65 2.71
CA LYS A 65 -1.55 8.76 1.82
C LYS A 65 -1.22 8.09 0.49
N TRP A 66 -2.16 7.30 0.01
CA TRP A 66 -2.01 6.59 -1.26
C TRP A 66 -3.23 6.94 -2.12
N GLU A 67 -3.04 7.79 -3.11
CA GLU A 67 -4.13 8.30 -3.95
C GLU A 67 -4.17 7.58 -5.28
N VAL A 68 -5.26 6.86 -5.52
CA VAL A 68 -5.48 6.18 -6.79
C VAL A 68 -5.68 7.22 -7.89
N GLN A 69 -4.87 7.14 -8.96
CA GLN A 69 -4.96 8.03 -10.10
C GLN A 69 -5.73 7.39 -11.25
N GLU A 70 -5.53 6.10 -11.47
CA GLU A 70 -6.30 5.36 -12.47
C GLU A 70 -6.37 3.89 -12.09
N MET A 71 -7.43 3.25 -12.53
CA MET A 71 -7.71 1.86 -12.23
C MET A 71 -8.30 1.20 -13.47
N LEU A 72 -7.68 0.11 -13.90
CA LEU A 72 -8.10 -0.66 -15.07
C LEU A 72 -8.41 -2.08 -14.62
N GLN A 73 -9.47 -2.65 -15.16
CA GLN A 73 -9.86 -4.02 -14.82
C GLN A 73 -9.99 -4.86 -16.09
N ASP A 74 -9.43 -6.08 -16.01
CA ASP A 74 -9.60 -7.10 -17.03
C ASP A 74 -9.83 -8.42 -16.32
N GLY A 75 -11.08 -8.88 -16.31
CA GLY A 75 -11.47 -10.08 -15.57
C GLY A 75 -11.20 -9.92 -14.08
N ASN A 76 -10.39 -10.82 -13.51
CA ASN A 76 -10.02 -10.79 -12.10
C ASN A 76 -8.73 -9.99 -11.84
N LYS A 77 -8.19 -9.31 -12.85
CA LYS A 77 -7.00 -8.46 -12.71
C LYS A 77 -7.41 -7.00 -12.62
N VAL A 78 -6.87 -6.30 -11.63
CA VAL A 78 -7.10 -4.87 -11.47
C VAL A 78 -5.74 -4.19 -11.38
N VAL A 79 -5.47 -3.29 -12.33
CA VAL A 79 -4.22 -2.52 -12.39
C VAL A 79 -4.49 -1.15 -11.80
N VAL A 80 -3.63 -0.71 -10.88
CA VAL A 80 -3.81 0.57 -10.19
C VAL A 80 -2.52 1.38 -10.27
N ARG A 81 -2.63 2.61 -10.78
CA ARG A 81 -1.56 3.59 -10.70
C ARG A 81 -1.94 4.61 -9.62
N SER A 82 -1.03 4.87 -8.70
CA SER A 82 -1.29 5.73 -7.55
C SER A 82 -0.15 6.70 -7.32
N ILE A 83 -0.42 7.71 -6.48
CA ILE A 83 0.60 8.57 -5.91
C ILE A 83 0.64 8.31 -4.40
N ALA A 84 1.79 7.87 -3.92
CA ALA A 84 2.02 7.66 -2.49
C ALA A 84 2.83 8.84 -1.94
N SER A 85 2.44 9.34 -0.77
CA SER A 85 3.11 10.47 -0.15
C SER A 85 3.12 10.33 1.37
N GLY A 86 4.08 10.98 2.01
CA GLY A 86 4.18 10.99 3.45
C GLY A 86 5.45 11.62 3.95
N SER A 87 5.49 11.88 5.27
CA SER A 87 6.61 12.51 5.97
C SER A 87 7.03 11.62 7.14
N PRO A 88 7.99 10.70 6.91
CA PRO A 88 8.38 9.73 7.94
C PRO A 88 9.00 10.40 9.18
N LYS A 89 8.69 9.82 10.36
CA LYS A 89 9.24 10.25 11.63
C LYS A 89 9.97 9.08 12.30
N GLY A 90 11.18 8.82 11.89
CA GLY A 90 12.00 7.71 12.39
C GLY A 90 12.91 7.17 11.32
N ASP A 91 13.39 5.96 11.53
CA ASP A 91 14.27 5.32 10.57
C ASP A 91 13.46 4.74 9.41
N PHE A 92 13.76 5.22 8.21
CA PHE A 92 13.07 4.79 7.01
C PHE A 92 14.07 4.68 5.86
N MET A 93 14.21 3.49 5.29
CA MET A 93 15.09 3.22 4.15
C MET A 93 16.53 3.68 4.37
N GLY A 94 17.05 3.47 5.60
CA GLY A 94 18.41 3.85 5.95
C GLY A 94 18.61 5.32 6.30
N LEU A 95 17.53 6.10 6.39
CA LEU A 95 17.56 7.51 6.74
C LEU A 95 16.90 7.72 8.09
N ASN A 96 17.51 8.58 8.92
CA ASN A 96 16.91 8.98 10.19
C ASN A 96 16.15 10.28 9.96
N LEU A 97 14.82 10.24 10.09
CA LEU A 97 13.92 11.32 9.70
C LEU A 97 13.09 11.81 10.88
N ASP A 98 12.72 13.09 10.87
CA ASP A 98 12.00 13.76 11.95
C ASP A 98 10.64 14.31 11.53
N GLY A 99 10.16 13.96 10.33
CA GLY A 99 8.89 14.43 9.81
C GLY A 99 8.96 15.74 9.04
N SER A 100 10.17 16.35 8.93
CA SER A 100 10.34 17.62 8.21
C SER A 100 10.52 17.42 6.70
N LYS A 101 10.80 16.20 6.27
CA LYS A 101 10.98 15.86 4.86
C LYS A 101 9.90 14.91 4.39
N SER A 102 9.49 15.07 3.14
CA SER A 102 8.39 14.31 2.57
C SER A 102 8.78 13.66 1.26
N PHE A 103 8.12 12.54 0.96
CA PHE A 103 8.20 11.93 -0.36
C PHE A 103 6.85 12.01 -1.06
N LYS A 104 6.90 11.97 -2.39
CA LYS A 104 5.72 11.88 -3.25
C LYS A 104 6.13 11.16 -4.50
N ILE A 105 5.63 9.94 -4.69
CA ILE A 105 6.11 9.04 -5.74
C ILE A 105 4.95 8.37 -6.46
N MET A 106 5.25 7.86 -7.66
CA MET A 106 4.32 7.01 -8.42
C MET A 106 4.46 5.57 -7.98
N THR A 107 3.34 4.85 -7.91
CA THR A 107 3.31 3.41 -7.71
C THR A 107 2.41 2.76 -8.76
N ILE A 108 2.72 1.52 -9.13
CA ILE A 108 1.89 0.74 -10.05
C ILE A 108 1.78 -0.67 -9.48
N ASP A 109 0.55 -1.15 -9.34
CA ASP A 109 0.26 -2.46 -8.79
C ASP A 109 -0.69 -3.22 -9.69
N ILE A 110 -0.50 -4.54 -9.76
CA ILE A 110 -1.42 -5.44 -10.45
C ILE A 110 -1.99 -6.40 -9.43
N HIS A 111 -3.29 -6.27 -9.16
CA HIS A 111 -4.00 -7.12 -8.20
C HIS A 111 -4.71 -8.26 -8.91
N THR A 112 -4.73 -9.43 -8.27
CA THR A 112 -5.62 -10.52 -8.61
C THR A 112 -6.65 -10.61 -7.50
N ALA A 113 -7.93 -10.44 -7.83
CA ALA A 113 -9.01 -10.40 -6.84
C ALA A 113 -10.12 -11.37 -7.24
N GLU A 114 -10.67 -12.06 -6.25
CA GLU A 114 -11.77 -13.03 -6.41
C GLU A 114 -12.55 -13.10 -5.11
N GLN A 115 -13.84 -13.40 -5.21
CA GLN A 115 -14.69 -13.64 -4.03
C GLN A 115 -14.61 -12.48 -3.02
N ASN A 116 -14.61 -11.25 -3.55
CA ASN A 116 -14.54 -10.02 -2.77
C ASN A 116 -13.29 -9.89 -1.90
N GLN A 117 -12.20 -10.55 -2.29
CA GLN A 117 -10.92 -10.46 -1.60
C GLN A 117 -9.77 -10.34 -2.59
N ILE A 118 -8.67 -9.73 -2.14
CA ILE A 118 -7.44 -9.66 -2.92
C ILE A 118 -6.65 -10.93 -2.63
N LYS A 119 -6.33 -11.68 -3.69
CA LYS A 119 -5.56 -12.93 -3.59
C LYS A 119 -4.06 -12.68 -3.71
N GLN A 120 -3.69 -11.70 -4.54
CA GLN A 120 -2.30 -11.47 -4.88
C GLN A 120 -2.15 -10.05 -5.40
N VAL A 121 -1.01 -9.44 -5.13
CA VAL A 121 -0.61 -8.19 -5.75
C VAL A 121 0.85 -8.27 -6.19
N HIS A 122 1.11 -7.86 -7.44
CA HIS A 122 2.45 -7.54 -7.90
C HIS A 122 2.60 -6.04 -7.75
N HIS A 123 3.56 -5.59 -6.95
CA HIS A 123 3.67 -4.18 -6.61
C HIS A 123 5.02 -3.59 -6.99
N LEU A 124 4.98 -2.34 -7.41
CA LEU A 124 6.18 -1.60 -7.73
C LEU A 124 6.02 -0.16 -7.28
N GLU A 125 6.95 0.33 -6.48
CA GLU A 125 6.99 1.70 -5.98
C GLU A 125 8.34 2.32 -6.32
N ASP A 126 8.32 3.59 -6.67
CA ASP A 126 9.54 4.33 -7.02
C ASP A 126 10.26 4.83 -5.77
N TRP A 127 10.75 3.91 -4.96
CA TRP A 127 11.46 4.25 -3.71
C TRP A 127 12.78 4.97 -3.97
N ALA A 128 13.40 4.76 -5.13
CA ALA A 128 14.63 5.49 -5.48
C ALA A 128 14.38 7.01 -5.52
N THR A 129 13.27 7.43 -6.10
CA THR A 129 12.88 8.83 -6.10
C THR A 129 12.53 9.32 -4.68
N ALA A 130 11.83 8.49 -3.90
CA ALA A 130 11.51 8.84 -2.51
C ALA A 130 12.77 9.10 -1.69
N ILE A 131 13.78 8.25 -1.82
CA ILE A 131 15.05 8.41 -1.10
C ILE A 131 15.71 9.73 -1.47
N LYS A 132 15.75 10.09 -2.75
CA LYS A 132 16.31 11.37 -3.21
C LYS A 132 15.57 12.55 -2.58
N GLN A 133 14.24 12.49 -2.55
CA GLN A 133 13.42 13.56 -1.95
C GLN A 133 13.67 13.69 -0.45
N LEU A 134 13.83 12.56 0.24
CA LEU A 134 14.03 12.55 1.69
C LEU A 134 15.45 12.96 2.10
N LYS A 135 16.43 12.75 1.23
CA LYS A 135 17.80 13.22 1.45
C LYS A 135 17.96 14.72 1.19
N GLY A 136 17.19 15.20 0.23
CA GLY A 136 17.26 16.60 -0.19
C GLY A 136 16.69 17.55 0.82
#